data_908b86ed11a0efb1fd55db91c1f9f760
#
_entry.id   908b86ed11a0efb1fd55db91c1f9f760
#
_cell.length_a   1.000
_cell.length_b   1.000
_cell.length_c   1.000
_cell.angle_alpha   90.00
_cell.angle_beta   90.00
_cell.angle_gamma   90.00
#
_symmetry.space_group_name_H-M   'P 1'
#
loop_
_entity.id
_entity.type
_entity.pdbx_description
1 polymer ?
#
loop_
_entity_poly.entity_id
_entity_poly.type
_entity_poly.pdbx_seq_one_letter_code
_entity_poly.pdbx_strand_id
1 'polypeptide(L)' 'IVDFYCAKAKLIIELDGSQHYEPDYQEKDALRDAELNSLGFTVMRFSNDEVMREIEAVVEQIYLFLENVRAD' A
#
# COMPACT_ATOMS: atom_id res chain seq x y z
N ILE A 1 1.28 -5.70 -8.96
CA ILE A 1 0.39 -4.77 -9.63
C ILE A 1 0.10 -3.59 -8.71
N VAL A 2 0.38 -2.40 -9.19
CA VAL A 2 0.14 -1.18 -8.44
C VAL A 2 -1.23 -0.63 -8.82
N ASP A 3 -2.12 -0.51 -7.83
CA ASP A 3 -3.45 0.00 -8.08
C ASP A 3 -3.48 1.52 -8.04
N PHE A 4 -2.73 2.10 -7.11
CA PHE A 4 -2.65 3.56 -7.00
C PHE A 4 -1.21 3.96 -6.75
N TYR A 5 -0.81 5.07 -7.33
CA TYR A 5 0.55 5.56 -7.23
C TYR A 5 0.54 7.07 -7.13
N CYS A 6 1.24 7.59 -6.14
CA CYS A 6 1.36 9.03 -5.96
C CYS A 6 2.84 9.40 -5.90
N ALA A 7 3.35 9.97 -6.98
CA ALA A 7 4.76 10.29 -7.08
C ALA A 7 5.19 11.37 -6.09
N LYS A 8 4.33 12.34 -5.85
CA LYS A 8 4.65 13.44 -4.95
C LYS A 8 4.83 12.97 -3.51
N ALA A 9 3.99 12.04 -3.08
CA ALA A 9 4.06 11.51 -1.73
C ALA A 9 4.93 10.26 -1.66
N LYS A 10 5.38 9.77 -2.78
CA LYS A 10 6.10 8.49 -2.88
C LYS A 10 5.33 7.38 -2.20
N LEU A 11 4.06 7.31 -2.54
CA LEU A 11 3.14 6.35 -1.94
C LEU A 11 2.61 5.41 -3.00
N ILE A 12 2.63 4.13 -2.68
CA ILE A 12 2.06 3.09 -3.51
C ILE A 12 1.00 2.38 -2.69
N ILE A 13 -0.21 2.26 -3.24
CA ILE A 13 -1.31 1.58 -2.57
C ILE A 13 -1.68 0.36 -3.39
N GLU A 14 -1.68 -0.80 -2.75
CA GLU A 14 -2.02 -2.06 -3.39
C GLU A 14 -3.24 -2.65 -2.73
N LEU A 15 -4.17 -3.10 -3.55
CA LEU A 15 -5.36 -3.80 -3.09
C LEU A 15 -5.17 -5.28 -3.40
N ASP A 16 -5.10 -6.08 -2.36
CA ASP A 16 -4.93 -7.53 -2.55
C ASP A 16 -6.28 -8.17 -2.75
N GLY A 17 -6.43 -8.84 -3.88
CA GLY A 17 -7.56 -9.72 -4.07
C GLY A 17 -7.41 -10.86 -3.09
N SER A 18 -8.49 -11.21 -2.44
CA SER A 18 -8.51 -12.25 -1.45
C SER A 18 -7.88 -13.54 -1.96
N GLN A 19 -6.94 -14.13 -1.28
CA GLN A 19 -6.58 -15.54 -1.41
C GLN A 19 -5.29 -15.90 -2.11
N HIS A 20 -4.27 -15.12 -1.97
CA HIS A 20 -2.98 -15.59 -2.43
C HIS A 20 -2.15 -15.99 -1.23
N TYR A 21 -2.34 -17.22 -0.83
CA TYR A 21 -1.57 -17.78 0.28
C TYR A 21 -0.35 -18.55 -0.20
N GLU A 22 0.01 -18.40 -1.45
CA GLU A 22 1.16 -19.09 -1.98
C GLU A 22 2.44 -18.46 -1.44
N PRO A 23 3.33 -19.25 -0.85
CA PRO A 23 4.57 -18.73 -0.28
C PRO A 23 5.44 -17.95 -1.26
N ASP A 24 5.47 -18.40 -2.51
CA ASP A 24 6.26 -17.74 -3.54
C ASP A 24 5.80 -16.31 -3.76
N TYR A 25 4.51 -16.09 -3.67
CA TYR A 25 3.95 -14.75 -3.84
C TYR A 25 4.41 -13.84 -2.72
N GLN A 26 4.41 -14.35 -1.50
CA GLN A 26 4.81 -13.55 -0.34
C GLN A 26 6.27 -13.16 -0.41
N GLU A 27 7.13 -14.06 -0.87
CA GLU A 27 8.54 -13.77 -1.02
C GLU A 27 8.79 -12.69 -2.05
N LYS A 28 8.14 -12.78 -3.19
CA LYS A 28 8.29 -11.79 -4.25
C LYS A 28 7.79 -10.43 -3.80
N ASP A 29 6.69 -10.41 -3.07
CA ASP A 29 6.14 -9.16 -2.56
C ASP A 29 7.08 -8.52 -1.55
N ALA A 30 7.69 -9.33 -0.68
CA ALA A 30 8.60 -8.81 0.31
C ALA A 30 9.83 -8.20 -0.33
N LEU A 31 10.38 -8.85 -1.35
CA LEU A 31 11.52 -8.33 -2.07
C LEU A 31 11.19 -7.03 -2.79
N ARG A 32 10.03 -6.99 -3.41
CA ARG A 32 9.58 -5.80 -4.10
C ARG A 32 9.36 -4.64 -3.13
N ASP A 33 8.75 -4.93 -1.98
CA ASP A 33 8.53 -3.91 -0.97
C ASP A 33 9.85 -3.34 -0.46
N ALA A 34 10.83 -4.21 -0.22
CA ALA A 34 12.14 -3.77 0.22
C ALA A 34 12.81 -2.88 -0.81
N GLU A 35 12.69 -3.24 -2.08
CA GLU A 35 13.25 -2.44 -3.16
C GLU A 35 12.60 -1.07 -3.21
N LEU A 36 11.28 -1.02 -3.13
CA LEU A 36 10.56 0.24 -3.18
C LEU A 36 10.89 1.11 -1.96
N ASN A 37 11.01 0.50 -0.80
CA ASN A 37 11.39 1.23 0.39
C ASN A 37 12.78 1.84 0.27
N SER A 38 13.71 1.12 -0.36
CA SER A 38 15.05 1.64 -0.55
C SER A 38 15.08 2.84 -1.49
N LEU A 39 14.07 2.93 -2.36
CA LEU A 39 13.93 4.08 -3.26
C LEU A 39 13.13 5.22 -2.62
N GLY A 40 12.72 5.05 -1.39
CA GLY A 40 11.99 6.08 -0.67
C GLY A 40 10.48 5.99 -0.76
N PHE A 41 9.96 4.92 -1.34
CA PHE A 41 8.53 4.73 -1.45
C PHE A 41 7.96 4.04 -0.23
N THR A 42 6.74 4.41 0.11
CA THR A 42 5.97 3.72 1.14
C THR A 42 4.88 2.90 0.47
N VAL A 43 4.77 1.65 0.83
CA VAL A 43 3.75 0.76 0.28
C VAL A 43 2.69 0.53 1.32
N MET A 44 1.43 0.86 0.97
CA MET A 44 0.27 0.55 1.79
C MET A 44 -0.51 -0.56 1.12
N ARG A 45 -0.83 -1.58 1.87
CA ARG A 45 -1.51 -2.74 1.31
C ARG A 45 -2.78 -2.99 2.10
N PHE A 46 -3.89 -3.09 1.38
CA PHE A 46 -5.20 -3.34 1.97
C PHE A 46 -5.84 -4.53 1.28
N SER A 47 -6.58 -5.32 2.04
CA SER A 47 -7.35 -6.40 1.44
C SER A 47 -8.67 -5.86 0.91
N ASN A 48 -9.27 -6.60 -0.02
CA ASN A 48 -10.60 -6.22 -0.51
C ASN A 48 -11.62 -6.18 0.62
N ASP A 49 -11.51 -7.11 1.58
CA ASP A 49 -12.39 -7.12 2.74
C ASP A 49 -12.27 -5.85 3.56
N GLU A 50 -11.04 -5.41 3.79
CA GLU A 50 -10.82 -4.17 4.54
C GLU A 50 -11.44 -2.98 3.82
N VAL A 51 -11.23 -2.92 2.51
CA VAL A 51 -11.77 -1.81 1.73
C VAL A 51 -13.30 -1.82 1.76
N MET A 52 -13.91 -2.99 1.65
CA MET A 52 -15.36 -3.08 1.60
C MET A 52 -16.02 -2.85 2.96
N ARG A 53 -15.39 -3.31 4.04
CA ARG A 53 -15.97 -3.21 5.37
C ARG A 53 -15.58 -1.94 6.11
N GLU A 54 -14.38 -1.45 5.85
CA GLU A 54 -13.82 -0.34 6.62
C GLU A 54 -13.24 0.71 5.70
N ILE A 55 -14.00 1.08 4.67
CA ILE A 55 -13.50 2.04 3.68
C ILE A 55 -13.14 3.37 4.36
N GLU A 56 -13.88 3.79 5.36
CA GLU A 56 -13.59 5.03 6.04
C GLU A 56 -12.25 4.98 6.75
N ALA A 57 -11.94 3.86 7.39
CA ALA A 57 -10.66 3.70 8.06
C ALA A 57 -9.51 3.66 7.06
N VAL A 58 -9.73 2.99 5.93
CA VAL A 58 -8.72 2.92 4.89
C VAL A 58 -8.42 4.31 4.33
N VAL A 59 -9.46 5.06 4.01
CA VAL A 59 -9.31 6.41 3.48
C VAL A 59 -8.63 7.31 4.51
N GLU A 60 -8.99 7.17 5.77
CA GLU A 60 -8.38 7.96 6.82
C GLU A 60 -6.88 7.69 6.94
N GLN A 61 -6.47 6.44 6.85
CA GLN A 61 -5.06 6.11 6.89
C GLN A 61 -4.29 6.75 5.75
N ILE A 62 -4.85 6.69 4.56
CA ILE A 62 -4.23 7.31 3.40
C ILE A 62 -4.16 8.83 3.58
N TYR A 63 -5.24 9.42 4.06
CA TYR A 63 -5.31 10.85 4.28
C TYR A 63 -4.25 11.30 5.30
N LEU A 64 -4.13 10.58 6.40
CA LEU A 64 -3.15 10.92 7.43
C LEU A 64 -1.73 10.84 6.90
N PHE A 65 -1.45 9.84 6.07
CA PHE A 65 -0.14 9.73 5.48
C PHE A 65 0.17 10.91 4.59
N LEU A 66 -0.79 11.30 3.75
CA LEU A 66 -0.62 12.43 2.85
C LEU A 66 -0.47 13.74 3.61
N GLU A 67 -1.19 13.88 4.72
CA GLU A 67 -1.05 15.07 5.56
C GLU A 67 0.34 15.18 6.15
N ASN A 68 0.89 14.07 6.61
CA ASN A 68 2.25 14.06 7.16
C ASN A 68 3.28 14.46 6.11
N VAL A 69 3.11 13.98 4.90
CA VAL A 69 4.02 14.33 3.81
C VAL A 69 3.91 15.81 3.49
N ARG A 70 2.69 16.35 3.51
CA ARG A 70 2.49 17.78 3.22
C ARG A 70 3.00 18.68 4.33
N ALA A 71 3.06 18.19 5.55
CA ALA A 71 3.52 18.99 6.69
C ALA A 71 5.02 19.27 6.61
N ASP A 72 5.73 18.48 5.86
CA ASP A 72 7.16 18.68 5.65
C ASP A 72 7.37 19.72 4.56
#